data_6547fb68e4520bd92dec33f62f60267c
#
_entry.id   6547fb68e4520bd92dec33f62f60267c
#
_cell.length_a   1.000
_cell.length_b   1.000
_cell.length_c   1.000
_cell.angle_alpha   90.00
_cell.angle_beta   90.00
_cell.angle_gamma   90.00
#
_symmetry.space_group_name_H-M   'P 1'
#
loop_
_entity.id
_entity.type
_entity.pdbx_description
1 polymer ?
#
loop_
_entity_poly.entity_id
_entity_poly.type
_entity_poly.pdbx_seq_one_letter_code
_entity_poly.pdbx_strand_id
1 'polypeptide(L)'
;HTVYCDRFENAIDRIGIGAGDYVAVITRGHRYDADCLRKILSGTMPKYLGMIGSKRRTAGLLNLLEGEGFDRAQLDAIHTPIGLDIGALSVKEIAISIVAELIACRRADTNRRSHSSIMTSEDIDLPLLRYVADERIDKVLLLVYDTSGSTPVKSGAFMAVDSSTKFMGTIGGGCSESAVLRQAYHLIGTGESRSVCLLYT
;
A
#
# COMPACT_ATOMS: atom_id res chain seq x y z
N HIS A 1 6.35 8.82 13.44
CA HIS A 1 7.62 8.60 12.71
C HIS A 1 8.75 8.49 13.71
N THR A 2 9.64 7.49 13.53
CA THR A 2 10.84 7.33 14.34
C THR A 2 12.03 7.86 13.55
N VAL A 3 12.88 8.68 14.19
CA VAL A 3 14.09 9.24 13.59
C VAL A 3 15.28 8.69 14.34
N TYR A 4 16.24 8.11 13.62
CA TYR A 4 17.50 7.65 14.15
C TYR A 4 18.63 8.60 13.70
N CYS A 5 19.29 9.27 14.66
CA CYS A 5 20.44 10.12 14.40
C CYS A 5 21.71 9.35 14.80
N ASP A 6 22.23 8.57 13.84
CA ASP A 6 23.40 7.71 14.02
C ASP A 6 24.13 7.50 12.69
N ARG A 7 25.22 6.76 12.67
CA ARG A 7 25.83 6.24 11.44
C ARG A 7 24.82 5.30 10.76
N PHE A 8 24.81 5.28 9.43
CA PHE A 8 23.84 4.47 8.66
C PHE A 8 23.86 2.99 9.08
N GLU A 9 25.03 2.41 9.26
CA GLU A 9 25.21 1.01 9.65
C GLU A 9 24.53 0.71 11.00
N ASN A 10 24.77 1.56 12.00
CA ASN A 10 24.16 1.42 13.32
C ASN A 10 22.64 1.62 13.27
N ALA A 11 22.19 2.60 12.47
CA ALA A 11 20.76 2.86 12.30
C ALA A 11 20.06 1.66 11.63
N ILE A 12 20.66 1.06 10.61
CA ILE A 12 20.14 -0.13 9.92
C ILE A 12 20.02 -1.30 10.90
N ASP A 13 21.04 -1.54 11.74
CA ASP A 13 21.00 -2.60 12.77
C ASP A 13 19.88 -2.37 13.79
N ARG A 14 19.68 -1.14 14.22
CA ARG A 14 18.63 -0.78 15.19
C ARG A 14 17.22 -0.88 14.60
N ILE A 15 17.07 -0.62 13.31
CA ILE A 15 15.79 -0.75 12.60
C ILE A 15 15.41 -2.22 12.46
N GLY A 16 16.38 -3.09 12.19
CA GLY A 16 16.14 -4.53 12.00
C GLY A 16 15.33 -4.81 10.73
N ILE A 17 15.88 -4.47 9.56
CA ILE A 17 15.20 -4.64 8.27
C ILE A 17 14.79 -6.09 8.06
N GLY A 18 13.51 -6.31 7.78
CA GLY A 18 12.90 -7.61 7.50
C GLY A 18 12.46 -7.78 6.05
N ALA A 19 12.10 -9.00 5.66
CA ALA A 19 11.68 -9.36 4.31
C ALA A 19 10.38 -8.68 3.82
N GLY A 20 9.59 -8.08 4.74
CA GLY A 20 8.39 -7.33 4.42
C GLY A 20 8.59 -5.82 4.22
N ASP A 21 9.80 -5.31 4.49
CA ASP A 21 10.06 -3.89 4.53
C ASP A 21 10.33 -3.29 3.14
N TYR A 22 10.11 -1.98 3.03
CA TYR A 22 10.42 -1.18 1.86
C TYR A 22 11.50 -0.17 2.23
N VAL A 23 12.64 -0.26 1.58
CA VAL A 23 13.82 0.55 1.88
C VAL A 23 14.18 1.45 0.71
N ALA A 24 14.34 2.74 0.97
CA ALA A 24 14.84 3.71 0.00
C ALA A 24 16.15 4.31 0.49
N VAL A 25 17.24 4.08 -0.24
CA VAL A 25 18.56 4.63 0.04
C VAL A 25 18.68 5.97 -0.68
N ILE A 26 18.60 7.06 0.10
CA ILE A 26 18.65 8.43 -0.40
C ILE A 26 19.70 9.20 0.38
N THR A 27 20.97 9.06 -0.01
CA THR A 27 22.08 9.72 0.68
C THR A 27 22.66 10.88 -0.15
N ARG A 28 23.50 11.69 0.48
CA ARG A 28 24.17 12.80 -0.19
C ARG A 28 25.46 12.42 -0.93
N GLY A 29 25.88 11.17 -0.87
CA GLY A 29 27.17 10.77 -1.46
C GLY A 29 27.36 9.28 -1.68
N HIS A 30 28.09 8.93 -2.75
CA HIS A 30 28.35 7.56 -3.21
C HIS A 30 28.87 6.60 -2.13
N ARG A 31 29.75 7.12 -1.27
CA ARG A 31 30.34 6.32 -0.20
C ARG A 31 29.28 5.79 0.74
N TYR A 32 28.36 6.66 1.13
CA TYR A 32 27.27 6.28 2.03
C TYR A 32 26.24 5.36 1.35
N ASP A 33 25.99 5.54 0.06
CA ASP A 33 25.13 4.62 -0.71
C ASP A 33 25.73 3.20 -0.69
N ALA A 34 27.04 3.06 -0.92
CA ALA A 34 27.73 1.78 -0.90
C ALA A 34 27.67 1.13 0.50
N ASP A 35 27.95 1.89 1.55
CA ASP A 35 27.95 1.39 2.92
C ASP A 35 26.55 0.93 3.34
N CYS A 36 25.51 1.69 2.99
CA CYS A 36 24.11 1.28 3.20
C CYS A 36 23.79 -0.04 2.47
N LEU A 37 24.14 -0.13 1.18
CA LEU A 37 23.84 -1.33 0.39
C LEU A 37 24.60 -2.55 0.91
N ARG A 38 25.90 -2.43 1.22
CA ARG A 38 26.68 -3.54 1.84
C ARG A 38 25.99 -4.06 3.09
N LYS A 39 25.57 -3.14 3.96
CA LYS A 39 24.91 -3.50 5.21
C LYS A 39 23.57 -4.20 5.01
N ILE A 40 22.75 -3.67 4.11
CA ILE A 40 21.43 -4.24 3.80
C ILE A 40 21.56 -5.61 3.12
N LEU A 41 22.44 -5.72 2.11
CA LEU A 41 22.63 -6.95 1.33
C LEU A 41 23.28 -8.07 2.15
N SER A 42 24.04 -7.73 3.20
CA SER A 42 24.61 -8.71 4.15
C SER A 42 23.59 -9.26 5.14
N GLY A 43 22.39 -8.69 5.18
CA GLY A 43 21.29 -9.10 6.04
C GLY A 43 20.13 -9.74 5.29
N THR A 44 18.92 -9.56 5.83
CA THR A 44 17.69 -9.99 5.16
C THR A 44 17.33 -9.01 4.04
N MET A 45 17.19 -9.51 2.81
CA MET A 45 16.76 -8.69 1.68
C MET A 45 15.34 -8.19 1.92
N PRO A 46 15.10 -6.87 1.89
CA PRO A 46 13.75 -6.33 2.04
C PRO A 46 12.90 -6.62 0.81
N LYS A 47 11.59 -6.48 0.95
CA LYS A 47 10.64 -6.65 -0.15
C LYS A 47 10.89 -5.68 -1.30
N TYR A 48 11.33 -4.48 -0.98
CA TYR A 48 11.73 -3.46 -1.94
C TYR A 48 13.01 -2.79 -1.44
N LEU A 49 13.99 -2.67 -2.32
CA LEU A 49 15.21 -1.90 -2.08
C LEU A 49 15.43 -0.98 -3.27
N GLY A 50 15.29 0.32 -3.04
CA GLY A 50 15.52 1.33 -4.06
C GLY A 50 16.68 2.25 -3.70
N MET A 51 17.43 2.71 -4.71
CA MET A 51 18.53 3.64 -4.52
C MET A 51 18.47 4.81 -5.50
N ILE A 52 18.64 6.02 -4.97
CA ILE A 52 18.69 7.23 -5.81
C ILE A 52 20.03 7.34 -6.55
N GLY A 53 19.98 7.73 -7.81
CA GLY A 53 21.19 7.97 -8.59
C GLY A 53 20.91 7.97 -10.08
N SER A 54 21.85 8.47 -10.89
CA SER A 54 21.77 8.33 -12.34
C SER A 54 22.13 6.90 -12.79
N LYS A 55 21.57 6.45 -13.91
CA LYS A 55 21.84 5.11 -14.50
C LYS A 55 23.34 4.78 -14.54
N ARG A 56 24.16 5.71 -14.99
CA ARG A 56 25.63 5.54 -15.06
C ARG A 56 26.26 5.36 -13.68
N ARG A 57 25.82 6.16 -12.73
CA ARG A 57 26.35 6.16 -11.36
C ARG A 57 26.01 4.87 -10.63
N THR A 58 24.77 4.44 -10.73
CA THR A 58 24.29 3.24 -10.05
C THR A 58 24.90 1.98 -10.64
N ALA A 59 25.04 1.89 -11.96
CA ALA A 59 25.73 0.78 -12.61
C ALA A 59 27.18 0.61 -12.10
N GLY A 60 27.93 1.72 -11.96
CA GLY A 60 29.28 1.65 -11.40
C GLY A 60 29.33 1.12 -9.98
N LEU A 61 28.34 1.49 -9.14
CA LEU A 61 28.25 1.00 -7.77
C LEU A 61 27.87 -0.47 -7.69
N LEU A 62 26.92 -0.92 -8.52
CA LEU A 62 26.54 -2.35 -8.55
C LEU A 62 27.71 -3.22 -9.02
N ASN A 63 28.49 -2.79 -10.03
CA ASN A 63 29.67 -3.51 -10.47
C ASN A 63 30.76 -3.58 -9.37
N LEU A 64 30.90 -2.51 -8.57
CA LEU A 64 31.81 -2.52 -7.41
C LEU A 64 31.37 -3.56 -6.39
N LEU A 65 30.09 -3.61 -6.03
CA LEU A 65 29.53 -4.57 -5.06
C LEU A 65 29.64 -6.02 -5.58
N GLU A 66 29.42 -6.25 -6.88
CA GLU A 66 29.65 -7.55 -7.52
C GLU A 66 31.11 -7.97 -7.39
N GLY A 67 32.07 -7.06 -7.61
CA GLY A 67 33.51 -7.30 -7.40
C GLY A 67 33.88 -7.57 -5.94
N GLU A 68 33.08 -7.14 -5.00
CA GLU A 68 33.21 -7.43 -3.55
C GLU A 68 32.59 -8.79 -3.17
N GLY A 69 31.91 -9.48 -4.10
CA GLY A 69 31.35 -10.82 -3.89
C GLY A 69 29.87 -10.86 -3.58
N PHE A 70 29.14 -9.76 -3.72
CA PHE A 70 27.67 -9.80 -3.62
C PHE A 70 27.03 -10.49 -4.82
N ASP A 71 25.96 -11.23 -4.57
CA ASP A 71 25.27 -12.01 -5.59
C ASP A 71 24.61 -11.08 -6.63
N ARG A 72 24.86 -11.35 -7.91
CA ARG A 72 24.30 -10.60 -9.03
C ARG A 72 22.78 -10.56 -9.02
N ALA A 73 22.11 -11.64 -8.65
CA ALA A 73 20.65 -11.68 -8.57
C ALA A 73 20.10 -10.72 -7.49
N GLN A 74 20.80 -10.57 -6.35
CA GLN A 74 20.45 -9.58 -5.34
C GLN A 74 20.66 -8.16 -5.83
N LEU A 75 21.76 -7.92 -6.54
CA LEU A 75 22.07 -6.59 -7.10
C LEU A 75 21.07 -6.17 -8.18
N ASP A 76 20.66 -7.09 -9.04
CA ASP A 76 19.66 -6.84 -10.09
C ASP A 76 18.25 -6.64 -9.53
N ALA A 77 17.99 -7.07 -8.31
CA ALA A 77 16.73 -6.82 -7.61
C ALA A 77 16.65 -5.41 -6.99
N ILE A 78 17.74 -4.63 -7.02
CA ILE A 78 17.74 -3.25 -6.52
C ILE A 78 17.11 -2.33 -7.56
N HIS A 79 16.06 -1.62 -7.17
CA HIS A 79 15.41 -0.60 -8.00
C HIS A 79 16.31 0.63 -8.14
N THR A 80 16.99 0.76 -9.26
CA THR A 80 17.94 1.87 -9.47
C THR A 80 18.05 2.24 -10.95
N PRO A 81 17.89 3.51 -11.31
CA PRO A 81 17.45 4.62 -10.44
C PRO A 81 16.11 4.36 -9.77
N ILE A 82 15.96 4.77 -8.50
CA ILE A 82 14.69 4.61 -7.75
C ILE A 82 13.57 5.41 -8.41
N GLY A 83 12.38 4.84 -8.46
CA GLY A 83 11.17 5.46 -9.01
C GLY A 83 10.87 5.04 -10.45
N LEU A 84 9.59 5.08 -10.82
CA LEU A 84 9.15 4.82 -12.19
C LEU A 84 9.71 5.88 -13.15
N ASP A 85 10.08 5.47 -14.36
CA ASP A 85 10.54 6.37 -15.41
C ASP A 85 9.35 7.13 -16.02
N ILE A 86 9.00 8.25 -15.39
CA ILE A 86 7.89 9.13 -15.79
C ILE A 86 8.41 10.45 -16.41
N GLY A 87 9.71 10.55 -16.70
CA GLY A 87 10.32 11.80 -17.17
C GLY A 87 10.46 12.88 -16.09
N ALA A 88 10.50 12.50 -14.81
CA ALA A 88 10.59 13.43 -13.68
C ALA A 88 11.88 14.26 -13.72
N LEU A 89 11.73 15.58 -13.60
CA LEU A 89 12.84 16.55 -13.61
C LEU A 89 13.01 17.22 -12.24
N SER A 90 11.92 17.56 -11.57
CA SER A 90 11.97 18.22 -10.26
C SER A 90 12.03 17.22 -9.11
N VAL A 91 12.54 17.65 -7.96
CA VAL A 91 12.60 16.84 -6.73
C VAL A 91 11.20 16.32 -6.33
N LYS A 92 10.17 17.13 -6.53
CA LYS A 92 8.78 16.75 -6.22
C LYS A 92 8.27 15.65 -7.16
N GLU A 93 8.57 15.73 -8.45
CA GLU A 93 8.21 14.70 -9.43
C GLU A 93 8.97 13.40 -9.17
N ILE A 94 10.26 13.48 -8.81
CA ILE A 94 11.06 12.32 -8.40
C ILE A 94 10.41 11.65 -7.18
N ALA A 95 9.99 12.41 -6.17
CA ALA A 95 9.29 11.85 -5.01
C ALA A 95 7.99 11.15 -5.40
N ILE A 96 7.22 11.72 -6.32
CA ILE A 96 5.99 11.09 -6.86
C ILE A 96 6.33 9.78 -7.58
N SER A 97 7.39 9.76 -8.41
CA SER A 97 7.81 8.56 -9.15
C SER A 97 8.23 7.42 -8.20
N ILE A 98 8.91 7.75 -7.10
CA ILE A 98 9.28 6.79 -6.06
C ILE A 98 8.04 6.21 -5.38
N VAL A 99 7.10 7.05 -4.96
CA VAL A 99 5.85 6.59 -4.34
C VAL A 99 5.05 5.71 -5.30
N ALA A 100 4.99 6.08 -6.58
CA ALA A 100 4.32 5.28 -7.61
C ALA A 100 4.95 3.89 -7.76
N GLU A 101 6.28 3.79 -7.76
CA GLU A 101 7.00 2.51 -7.82
C GLU A 101 6.74 1.65 -6.57
N LEU A 102 6.77 2.24 -5.38
CA LEU A 102 6.44 1.55 -4.13
C LEU A 102 5.01 0.97 -4.16
N ILE A 103 4.04 1.74 -4.68
CA ILE A 103 2.67 1.28 -4.87
C ILE A 103 2.61 0.13 -5.88
N ALA A 104 3.32 0.24 -7.01
CA ALA A 104 3.36 -0.82 -8.02
C ALA A 104 3.95 -2.12 -7.46
N CYS A 105 5.07 -2.04 -6.74
CA CYS A 105 5.70 -3.18 -6.08
C CYS A 105 4.75 -3.84 -5.06
N ARG A 106 4.07 -3.05 -4.25
CA ARG A 106 3.09 -3.55 -3.27
C ARG A 106 1.92 -4.28 -3.95
N ARG A 107 1.40 -3.74 -5.06
CA ARG A 107 0.26 -4.30 -5.78
C ARG A 107 0.61 -5.50 -6.67
N ALA A 108 1.87 -5.66 -7.08
CA ALA A 108 2.31 -6.79 -7.90
C ALA A 108 2.05 -8.15 -7.23
N ASP A 109 2.20 -8.24 -5.91
CA ASP A 109 1.92 -9.48 -5.17
C ASP A 109 0.43 -9.78 -5.02
N THR A 110 -0.40 -8.73 -5.00
CA THR A 110 -1.86 -8.87 -4.90
C THR A 110 -2.46 -9.45 -6.19
N ASN A 111 -1.88 -9.12 -7.34
CA ASN A 111 -2.31 -9.66 -8.63
C ASN A 111 -1.96 -11.14 -8.85
N ARG A 112 -1.01 -11.70 -8.10
CA ARG A 112 -0.67 -13.13 -8.15
C ARG A 112 -1.61 -14.01 -7.33
N ARG A 113 -2.36 -13.43 -6.38
CA ARG A 113 -3.33 -14.14 -5.54
C ARG A 113 -4.74 -13.79 -5.98
N SER A 114 -5.19 -14.43 -7.07
CA SER A 114 -6.59 -14.48 -7.56
C SER A 114 -7.44 -13.18 -7.50
N HIS A 115 -8.39 -13.10 -8.39
CA HIS A 115 -9.37 -12.04 -8.64
C HIS A 115 -10.24 -11.57 -7.45
N SER A 116 -9.93 -11.95 -6.21
CA SER A 116 -10.56 -11.35 -5.03
C SER A 116 -9.70 -10.19 -4.54
N SER A 117 -10.19 -8.98 -4.70
CA SER A 117 -9.62 -7.77 -4.08
C SER A 117 -9.77 -7.89 -2.56
N ILE A 118 -8.81 -8.57 -1.92
CA ILE A 118 -8.75 -8.59 -0.46
C ILE A 118 -8.40 -7.17 -0.03
N MET A 119 -9.23 -6.57 0.81
CA MET A 119 -8.93 -5.29 1.46
C MET A 119 -7.56 -5.40 2.14
N THR A 120 -6.64 -4.50 1.79
CA THR A 120 -5.38 -4.38 2.53
C THR A 120 -5.62 -3.60 3.82
N SER A 121 -4.76 -3.76 4.81
CA SER A 121 -4.86 -3.03 6.09
C SER A 121 -4.92 -1.49 5.93
N GLU A 122 -4.53 -0.98 4.78
CA GLU A 122 -4.58 0.45 4.45
C GLU A 122 -5.93 0.90 3.88
N ASP A 123 -6.74 -0.03 3.40
CA ASP A 123 -8.10 0.23 2.95
C ASP A 123 -9.09 0.19 4.14
N ILE A 124 -8.59 -0.10 5.35
CA ILE A 124 -9.40 -0.17 6.57
C ILE A 124 -9.69 1.25 7.07
N ASP A 125 -10.95 1.64 7.00
CA ASP A 125 -11.47 2.84 7.63
C ASP A 125 -11.62 2.62 9.15
N LEU A 126 -10.59 2.99 9.94
CA LEU A 126 -10.61 2.86 11.39
C LEU A 126 -11.77 3.62 12.06
N PRO A 127 -12.15 4.84 11.65
CA PRO A 127 -13.39 5.49 12.06
C PRO A 127 -14.63 4.63 11.84
N LEU A 128 -14.77 4.03 10.67
CA LEU A 128 -15.89 3.16 10.35
C LEU A 128 -15.91 1.90 11.24
N LEU A 129 -14.77 1.25 11.46
CA LEU A 129 -14.69 0.09 12.36
C LEU A 129 -15.08 0.45 13.79
N ARG A 130 -14.62 1.60 14.30
CA ARG A 130 -15.01 2.08 15.64
C ARG A 130 -16.51 2.35 15.73
N TYR A 131 -17.08 2.92 14.68
CA TYR A 131 -18.52 3.16 14.60
C TYR A 131 -19.32 1.85 14.57
N VAL A 132 -18.86 0.85 13.82
CA VAL A 132 -19.48 -0.48 13.78
C VAL A 132 -19.37 -1.20 15.14
N ALA A 133 -18.22 -1.09 15.81
CA ALA A 133 -17.97 -1.71 17.10
C ALA A 133 -18.72 -1.05 18.28
N ASP A 134 -19.35 0.10 18.09
CA ASP A 134 -20.17 0.73 19.12
C ASP A 134 -21.54 0.02 19.25
N GLU A 135 -21.67 -0.85 20.23
CA GLU A 135 -22.86 -1.70 20.45
C GLU A 135 -24.07 -0.94 21.01
N ARG A 136 -23.94 0.35 21.33
CA ARG A 136 -25.02 1.15 21.95
C ARG A 136 -26.15 1.51 20.99
N ILE A 137 -25.96 1.37 19.70
CA ILE A 137 -26.91 1.75 18.66
C ILE A 137 -26.98 0.63 17.62
N ASP A 138 -28.20 0.18 17.33
CA ASP A 138 -28.44 -0.80 16.29
C ASP A 138 -28.06 -0.26 14.90
N LYS A 139 -27.37 -1.07 14.14
CA LYS A 139 -26.84 -0.72 12.84
C LYS A 139 -27.05 -1.83 11.82
N VAL A 140 -27.10 -1.45 10.56
CA VAL A 140 -26.97 -2.38 9.43
C VAL A 140 -25.63 -2.16 8.76
N LEU A 141 -24.94 -3.24 8.50
CA LEU A 141 -23.71 -3.27 7.73
C LEU A 141 -24.02 -3.64 6.28
N LEU A 142 -23.57 -2.81 5.35
CA LEU A 142 -23.63 -3.06 3.92
C LEU A 142 -22.23 -3.44 3.43
N LEU A 143 -22.13 -4.59 2.77
CA LEU A 143 -20.88 -5.12 2.26
C LEU A 143 -21.00 -5.39 0.75
N VAL A 144 -20.10 -4.84 -0.03
CA VAL A 144 -19.93 -5.22 -1.44
C VAL A 144 -19.11 -6.50 -1.48
N TYR A 145 -19.76 -7.65 -1.70
CA TYR A 145 -19.07 -8.94 -1.69
C TYR A 145 -18.63 -9.41 -3.07
N ASP A 146 -19.26 -8.88 -4.13
CA ASP A 146 -18.90 -9.21 -5.52
C ASP A 146 -19.13 -8.02 -6.46
N THR A 147 -18.31 -7.89 -7.50
CA THR A 147 -18.43 -6.84 -8.52
C THR A 147 -18.09 -7.40 -9.91
N SER A 148 -18.82 -6.95 -10.92
CA SER A 148 -18.59 -7.34 -12.32
C SER A 148 -18.54 -6.10 -13.20
N GLY A 149 -17.60 -6.04 -14.14
CA GLY A 149 -17.40 -4.91 -15.04
C GLY A 149 -16.74 -3.69 -14.37
N SER A 150 -16.99 -2.51 -14.93
CA SER A 150 -16.49 -1.24 -14.39
C SER A 150 -17.43 -0.74 -13.29
N THR A 151 -16.99 -0.78 -12.06
CA THR A 151 -17.75 -0.36 -10.87
C THR A 151 -17.01 0.74 -10.11
N PRO A 152 -17.73 1.69 -9.48
CA PRO A 152 -17.11 2.78 -8.71
C PRO A 152 -16.41 2.30 -7.44
N VAL A 153 -16.79 1.12 -6.94
CA VAL A 153 -16.15 0.45 -5.78
C VAL A 153 -15.80 -0.98 -6.10
N LYS A 154 -14.91 -1.55 -5.30
CA LYS A 154 -14.49 -2.95 -5.40
C LYS A 154 -15.11 -3.79 -4.30
N SER A 155 -15.09 -5.11 -4.50
CA SER A 155 -15.43 -6.08 -3.45
C SER A 155 -14.62 -5.80 -2.18
N GLY A 156 -15.28 -5.90 -1.02
CA GLY A 156 -14.72 -5.53 0.27
C GLY A 156 -15.05 -4.12 0.73
N ALA A 157 -15.56 -3.24 -0.14
CA ALA A 157 -16.07 -1.94 0.29
C ALA A 157 -17.28 -2.14 1.21
N PHE A 158 -17.33 -1.39 2.28
CA PHE A 158 -18.44 -1.48 3.21
C PHE A 158 -18.86 -0.13 3.80
N MET A 159 -20.08 -0.09 4.29
CA MET A 159 -20.73 1.06 4.86
C MET A 159 -21.60 0.59 6.02
N ALA A 160 -21.73 1.41 7.03
CA ALA A 160 -22.66 1.15 8.12
C ALA A 160 -23.65 2.29 8.28
N VAL A 161 -24.89 1.98 8.63
CA VAL A 161 -25.97 2.95 8.86
C VAL A 161 -26.71 2.61 10.14
N ASP A 162 -27.10 3.63 10.91
CA ASP A 162 -27.89 3.49 12.14
C ASP A 162 -29.31 4.07 12.02
N SER A 163 -30.12 3.85 13.05
CA SER A 163 -31.49 4.32 13.13
C SER A 163 -31.64 5.85 13.15
N SER A 164 -30.58 6.60 13.45
CA SER A 164 -30.57 8.05 13.42
C SER A 164 -30.26 8.63 12.04
N THR A 165 -30.21 7.78 10.99
CA THR A 165 -29.82 8.13 9.62
C THR A 165 -28.35 8.52 9.45
N LYS A 166 -27.54 8.35 10.47
CA LYS A 166 -26.10 8.52 10.36
C LYS A 166 -25.50 7.30 9.64
N PHE A 167 -24.61 7.56 8.71
CA PHE A 167 -23.88 6.50 8.00
C PHE A 167 -22.39 6.83 7.94
N MET A 168 -21.58 5.80 7.79
CA MET A 168 -20.12 5.88 7.60
C MET A 168 -19.67 4.86 6.56
N GLY A 169 -18.66 5.23 5.77
CA GLY A 169 -18.18 4.44 4.63
C GLY A 169 -18.94 4.74 3.35
N THR A 170 -18.73 3.94 2.31
CA THR A 170 -19.42 4.05 1.02
C THR A 170 -19.43 2.72 0.28
N ILE A 171 -20.47 2.48 -0.49
CA ILE A 171 -20.61 1.34 -1.41
C ILE A 171 -20.73 1.79 -2.87
N GLY A 172 -20.24 3.01 -3.19
CA GLY A 172 -20.14 3.51 -4.56
C GLY A 172 -20.78 4.86 -4.81
N GLY A 173 -21.48 5.41 -3.86
CA GLY A 173 -22.14 6.72 -3.97
C GLY A 173 -23.32 6.77 -4.93
N GLY A 174 -23.89 7.96 -5.06
CA GLY A 174 -24.96 8.25 -6.01
C GLY A 174 -26.33 7.66 -5.71
N CYS A 175 -27.16 7.58 -6.75
CA CYS A 175 -28.54 7.09 -6.64
C CYS A 175 -28.65 5.64 -6.18
N SER A 176 -27.71 4.80 -6.60
CA SER A 176 -27.67 3.38 -6.25
C SER A 176 -27.45 3.18 -4.74
N GLU A 177 -26.50 3.92 -4.14
CA GLU A 177 -26.25 3.90 -2.69
C GLU A 177 -27.49 4.34 -1.91
N SER A 178 -28.13 5.42 -2.34
CA SER A 178 -29.36 5.91 -1.72
C SER A 178 -30.51 4.91 -1.77
N ALA A 179 -30.62 4.11 -2.84
CA ALA A 179 -31.63 3.07 -2.96
C ALA A 179 -31.39 1.92 -1.98
N VAL A 180 -30.12 1.51 -1.80
CA VAL A 180 -29.77 0.45 -0.84
C VAL A 180 -29.92 0.93 0.61
N LEU A 181 -29.52 2.17 0.89
CA LEU A 181 -29.70 2.78 2.21
C LEU A 181 -31.16 2.74 2.68
N ARG A 182 -32.11 3.10 1.78
CA ARG A 182 -33.54 2.99 2.12
C ARG A 182 -33.96 1.58 2.52
N GLN A 183 -33.42 0.55 1.84
CA GLN A 183 -33.71 -0.84 2.21
C GLN A 183 -33.04 -1.22 3.53
N ALA A 184 -31.81 -0.73 3.76
CA ALA A 184 -31.06 -1.00 4.98
C ALA A 184 -31.78 -0.48 6.24
N TYR A 185 -32.42 0.68 6.17
CA TYR A 185 -33.20 1.22 7.29
C TYR A 185 -34.30 0.28 7.78
N HIS A 186 -34.95 -0.46 6.87
CA HIS A 186 -35.98 -1.42 7.23
C HIS A 186 -35.45 -2.69 7.91
N LEU A 187 -34.13 -2.92 7.82
CA LEU A 187 -33.47 -4.09 8.44
C LEU A 187 -32.90 -3.79 9.83
N ILE A 188 -32.85 -2.51 10.25
CA ILE A 188 -32.27 -2.15 11.55
C ILE A 188 -33.10 -2.80 12.67
N GLY A 189 -32.43 -3.53 13.58
CA GLY A 189 -33.03 -4.21 14.72
C GLY A 189 -33.82 -5.49 14.39
N THR A 190 -33.89 -5.90 13.10
CA THR A 190 -34.64 -7.12 12.73
C THR A 190 -33.84 -8.41 12.86
N GLY A 191 -32.50 -8.31 12.81
CA GLY A 191 -31.60 -9.46 12.72
C GLY A 191 -31.59 -10.14 11.34
N GLU A 192 -32.31 -9.60 10.37
CA GLU A 192 -32.35 -10.14 9.01
C GLU A 192 -31.16 -9.67 8.15
N SER A 193 -30.84 -10.46 7.13
CA SER A 193 -29.88 -10.11 6.10
C SER A 193 -30.49 -10.23 4.71
N ARG A 194 -30.04 -9.37 3.76
CA ARG A 194 -30.55 -9.37 2.39
C ARG A 194 -29.42 -9.13 1.40
N SER A 195 -29.42 -9.88 0.28
CA SER A 195 -28.54 -9.65 -0.83
C SER A 195 -29.25 -8.78 -1.90
N VAL A 196 -28.54 -7.78 -2.41
CA VAL A 196 -29.07 -6.83 -3.41
C VAL A 196 -28.08 -6.72 -4.56
N CYS A 197 -28.55 -6.79 -5.81
CA CYS A 197 -27.75 -6.52 -6.99
C CYS A 197 -27.96 -5.05 -7.41
N LEU A 198 -26.85 -4.32 -7.57
CA LEU A 198 -26.86 -2.94 -8.06
C LEU A 198 -26.34 -2.91 -9.49
N LEU A 199 -27.12 -2.33 -10.39
CA LEU A 199 -26.72 -2.08 -11.77
C LEU A 199 -26.33 -0.61 -11.90
N TYR A 200 -25.13 -0.36 -12.35
CA TYR A 200 -24.65 0.98 -12.70
C TYR A 200 -24.79 1.16 -14.21
N THR A 201 -25.69 2.03 -14.62
CA THR A 201 -25.91 2.41 -16.03
C THR A 201 -25.27 3.75 -16.32
#